data_e5573fdff839758621ec37bedbf12bba
#
_entry.id   e5573fdff839758621ec37bedbf12bba
#
_cell.length_a   1.000
_cell.length_b   1.000
_cell.length_c   1.000
_cell.angle_alpha   90.00
_cell.angle_beta   90.00
_cell.angle_gamma   90.00
#
_symmetry.space_group_name_H-M   'P 1'
#
loop_
_entity.id
_entity.type
_entity.pdbx_description
1 polymer ?
#
loop_
_entity_poly.entity_id
_entity_poly.type
_entity_poly.pdbx_seq_one_letter_code
_entity_poly.pdbx_strand_id
1 'polypeptide(L)'
;WIYGNAKVSGNAKVYGGAEVSGNAEISGNAWIYGNAKVSGNAKVYGGAWVYGNAKIYGNAKVYNDAEVSGNAKISGNAKVYNDADYALIQGFGTKFRCTTFYRGKNKKIMVNCGCFHGDLEEFRKQVKETRSGKIEKEYLMIADLMEYHFASEDSDDE
;
A
#
# COMPACT_ATOMS: atom_id res chain seq x y z
N TRP A 1 -14.14 -12.25 -7.73
CA TRP A 1 -13.60 -13.11 -8.79
C TRP A 1 -12.26 -13.70 -8.36
N ILE A 2 -12.12 -15.02 -8.41
CA ILE A 2 -10.87 -15.70 -8.05
C ILE A 2 -10.45 -16.49 -9.29
N TYR A 3 -9.23 -16.26 -9.78
CA TYR A 3 -8.74 -16.90 -11.00
C TYR A 3 -7.20 -17.06 -11.00
N GLY A 4 -6.67 -17.74 -12.02
CA GLY A 4 -5.25 -18.11 -12.04
C GLY A 4 -4.95 -19.21 -11.03
N ASN A 5 -3.83 -19.11 -10.35
CA ASN A 5 -3.40 -20.03 -9.29
C ASN A 5 -3.72 -19.49 -7.88
N ALA A 6 -4.60 -18.50 -7.79
CA ALA A 6 -4.95 -17.89 -6.50
C ALA A 6 -5.60 -18.91 -5.55
N LYS A 7 -5.27 -18.81 -4.28
CA LYS A 7 -5.76 -19.71 -3.23
C LYS A 7 -6.48 -18.91 -2.15
N VAL A 8 -7.66 -19.37 -1.79
CA VAL A 8 -8.43 -18.84 -0.67
C VAL A 8 -8.71 -19.98 0.29
N SER A 9 -8.34 -19.85 1.54
CA SER A 9 -8.43 -20.91 2.53
C SER A 9 -8.80 -20.38 3.94
N GLY A 10 -8.99 -21.29 4.88
CA GLY A 10 -9.44 -20.95 6.22
C GLY A 10 -10.86 -20.36 6.22
N ASN A 11 -11.08 -19.35 7.02
CA ASN A 11 -12.34 -18.61 7.10
C ASN A 11 -12.33 -17.32 6.26
N ALA A 12 -11.38 -17.20 5.32
CA ALA A 12 -11.24 -16.03 4.49
C ALA A 12 -12.46 -15.80 3.59
N LYS A 13 -12.83 -14.55 3.38
CA LYS A 13 -13.99 -14.14 2.59
C LYS A 13 -13.58 -13.21 1.45
N VAL A 14 -14.00 -13.55 0.24
CA VAL A 14 -13.82 -12.70 -0.96
C VAL A 14 -15.21 -12.49 -1.57
N TYR A 15 -15.67 -11.24 -1.60
CA TYR A 15 -17.01 -10.93 -2.09
C TYR A 15 -17.11 -9.54 -2.73
N GLY A 16 -18.30 -9.17 -3.20
CA GLY A 16 -18.50 -7.95 -3.99
C GLY A 16 -17.81 -8.03 -5.34
N GLY A 17 -17.24 -6.93 -5.78
CA GLY A 17 -16.44 -6.85 -7.01
C GLY A 17 -14.97 -7.21 -6.85
N ALA A 18 -14.58 -7.76 -5.70
CA ALA A 18 -13.17 -8.06 -5.41
C ALA A 18 -12.59 -9.12 -6.35
N GLU A 19 -11.32 -8.96 -6.70
CA GLU A 19 -10.57 -9.84 -7.60
C GLU A 19 -9.33 -10.38 -6.89
N VAL A 20 -9.11 -11.69 -6.96
CA VAL A 20 -7.90 -12.35 -6.46
C VAL A 20 -7.33 -13.18 -7.60
N SER A 21 -6.08 -12.94 -7.97
CA SER A 21 -5.49 -13.55 -9.17
C SER A 21 -4.00 -13.86 -9.04
N GLY A 22 -3.42 -14.39 -10.11
CA GLY A 22 -2.02 -14.79 -10.12
C GLY A 22 -1.77 -15.93 -9.15
N ASN A 23 -0.74 -15.82 -8.33
CA ASN A 23 -0.40 -16.77 -7.26
C ASN A 23 -0.76 -16.22 -5.87
N ALA A 24 -1.70 -15.28 -5.79
CA ALA A 24 -2.08 -14.66 -4.53
C ALA A 24 -2.70 -15.67 -3.56
N GLU A 25 -2.42 -15.50 -2.30
CA GLU A 25 -2.93 -16.37 -1.23
C GLU A 25 -3.70 -15.53 -0.19
N ILE A 26 -4.95 -15.92 0.06
CA ILE A 26 -5.81 -15.31 1.07
C ILE A 26 -6.14 -16.38 2.10
N SER A 27 -5.89 -16.12 3.37
CA SER A 27 -6.09 -17.15 4.40
C SER A 27 -6.45 -16.56 5.78
N GLY A 28 -6.63 -17.44 6.75
CA GLY A 28 -7.05 -17.05 8.10
C GLY A 28 -8.47 -16.50 8.11
N ASN A 29 -8.69 -15.38 8.77
CA ASN A 29 -9.97 -14.68 8.85
C ASN A 29 -9.98 -13.43 7.95
N ALA A 30 -9.13 -13.37 6.92
CA ALA A 30 -9.00 -12.21 6.04
C ALA A 30 -10.27 -11.95 5.22
N TRP A 31 -10.59 -10.69 5.01
CA TRP A 31 -11.73 -10.25 4.21
C TRP A 31 -11.27 -9.35 3.06
N ILE A 32 -11.65 -9.71 1.83
CA ILE A 32 -11.37 -8.95 0.62
C ILE A 32 -12.72 -8.59 -0.02
N TYR A 33 -13.04 -7.32 -0.13
CA TYR A 33 -14.37 -6.91 -0.62
C TYR A 33 -14.35 -5.55 -1.33
N GLY A 34 -15.52 -5.08 -1.74
CA GLY A 34 -15.63 -3.90 -2.60
C GLY A 34 -15.06 -4.17 -3.97
N ASN A 35 -14.22 -3.28 -4.47
CA ASN A 35 -13.52 -3.43 -5.75
C ASN A 35 -12.01 -3.71 -5.55
N ALA A 36 -11.64 -4.25 -4.40
CA ALA A 36 -10.25 -4.54 -4.07
C ALA A 36 -9.64 -5.60 -5.01
N LYS A 37 -8.36 -5.46 -5.29
CA LYS A 37 -7.63 -6.41 -6.14
C LYS A 37 -6.37 -6.91 -5.43
N VAL A 38 -6.22 -8.22 -5.36
CA VAL A 38 -5.03 -8.88 -4.82
C VAL A 38 -4.44 -9.77 -5.90
N SER A 39 -3.18 -9.55 -6.26
CA SER A 39 -2.57 -10.26 -7.40
C SER A 39 -1.07 -10.53 -7.21
N GLY A 40 -0.45 -11.11 -8.23
CA GLY A 40 0.96 -11.49 -8.16
C GLY A 40 1.19 -12.61 -7.15
N ASN A 41 2.18 -12.47 -6.30
CA ASN A 41 2.49 -13.39 -5.20
C ASN A 41 2.06 -12.81 -3.85
N ALA A 42 1.14 -11.86 -3.83
CA ALA A 42 0.69 -11.19 -2.62
C ALA A 42 -0.02 -12.15 -1.66
N LYS A 43 0.15 -11.91 -0.38
CA LYS A 43 -0.47 -12.70 0.67
C LYS A 43 -1.25 -11.82 1.63
N VAL A 44 -2.51 -12.17 1.88
CA VAL A 44 -3.37 -11.50 2.85
C VAL A 44 -3.86 -12.55 3.83
N TYR A 45 -3.55 -12.39 5.12
CA TYR A 45 -3.85 -13.40 6.11
C TYR A 45 -4.08 -12.81 7.52
N GLY A 46 -4.33 -13.69 8.49
CA GLY A 46 -4.76 -13.24 9.82
C GLY A 46 -6.16 -12.66 9.79
N GLY A 47 -6.41 -11.58 10.45
CA GLY A 47 -7.67 -10.84 10.44
C GLY A 47 -7.70 -9.65 9.46
N ALA A 48 -6.77 -9.58 8.51
CA ALA A 48 -6.60 -8.43 7.64
C ALA A 48 -7.82 -8.17 6.74
N TRP A 49 -8.13 -6.91 6.53
CA TRP A 49 -9.21 -6.45 5.66
C TRP A 49 -8.65 -5.63 4.50
N VAL A 50 -9.03 -5.97 3.27
CA VAL A 50 -8.66 -5.22 2.06
C VAL A 50 -9.93 -4.86 1.31
N TYR A 51 -10.22 -3.58 1.14
CA TYR A 51 -11.49 -3.15 0.58
C TYR A 51 -11.41 -1.81 -0.16
N GLY A 52 -12.55 -1.28 -0.58
CA GLY A 52 -12.60 -0.10 -1.43
C GLY A 52 -12.03 -0.40 -2.81
N ASN A 53 -11.13 0.43 -3.28
CA ASN A 53 -10.41 0.24 -4.54
C ASN A 53 -8.94 -0.15 -4.32
N ALA A 54 -8.60 -0.69 -3.16
CA ALA A 54 -7.24 -1.03 -2.79
C ALA A 54 -6.65 -2.11 -3.72
N LYS A 55 -5.36 -1.99 -4.00
CA LYS A 55 -4.63 -2.94 -4.83
C LYS A 55 -3.40 -3.44 -4.08
N ILE A 56 -3.32 -4.76 -3.91
CA ILE A 56 -2.19 -5.45 -3.28
C ILE A 56 -1.57 -6.36 -4.34
N TYR A 57 -0.29 -6.18 -4.63
CA TYR A 57 0.37 -6.95 -5.68
C TYR A 57 1.88 -7.13 -5.41
N GLY A 58 2.58 -7.75 -6.36
CA GLY A 58 3.99 -8.10 -6.16
C GLY A 58 4.14 -9.21 -5.12
N ASN A 59 5.07 -9.05 -4.20
CA ASN A 59 5.32 -9.97 -3.08
C ASN A 59 4.80 -9.40 -1.76
N ALA A 60 3.88 -8.44 -1.79
CA ALA A 60 3.37 -7.76 -0.62
C ALA A 60 2.63 -8.70 0.33
N LYS A 61 2.75 -8.44 1.61
CA LYS A 61 2.07 -9.17 2.67
C LYS A 61 1.25 -8.21 3.52
N VAL A 62 -0.03 -8.52 3.68
CA VAL A 62 -0.94 -7.79 4.58
C VAL A 62 -1.47 -8.79 5.59
N TYR A 63 -1.26 -8.56 6.85
CA TYR A 63 -1.53 -9.58 7.87
C TYR A 63 -1.87 -8.97 9.23
N ASN A 64 -2.08 -9.83 10.21
CA ASN A 64 -2.62 -9.45 11.50
C ASN A 64 -4.01 -8.82 11.33
N ASP A 65 -4.30 -7.69 11.94
CA ASP A 65 -5.58 -7.00 11.84
C ASP A 65 -5.48 -5.71 10.99
N ALA A 66 -4.51 -5.65 10.06
CA ALA A 66 -4.32 -4.49 9.21
C ALA A 66 -5.51 -4.26 8.26
N GLU A 67 -5.90 -3.02 8.10
CA GLU A 67 -6.93 -2.59 7.17
C GLU A 67 -6.31 -1.79 6.02
N VAL A 68 -6.45 -2.25 4.79
CA VAL A 68 -6.00 -1.54 3.59
C VAL A 68 -7.20 -1.16 2.74
N SER A 69 -7.42 0.12 2.55
CA SER A 69 -8.63 0.62 1.93
C SER A 69 -8.42 1.84 1.04
N GLY A 70 -9.50 2.43 0.58
CA GLY A 70 -9.48 3.59 -0.31
C GLY A 70 -8.86 3.24 -1.65
N ASN A 71 -7.97 4.09 -2.14
CA ASN A 71 -7.23 3.89 -3.38
C ASN A 71 -5.78 3.44 -3.14
N ALA A 72 -5.48 2.84 -1.99
CA ALA A 72 -4.15 2.42 -1.62
C ALA A 72 -3.58 1.38 -2.60
N LYS A 73 -2.30 1.52 -2.92
CA LYS A 73 -1.55 0.58 -3.76
C LYS A 73 -0.33 0.08 -3.01
N ILE A 74 -0.36 -1.16 -2.61
CA ILE A 74 0.71 -1.82 -1.85
C ILE A 74 1.37 -2.86 -2.75
N SER A 75 2.67 -2.77 -2.92
CA SER A 75 3.40 -3.64 -3.84
C SER A 75 4.83 -3.94 -3.40
N GLY A 76 5.61 -4.54 -4.27
CA GLY A 76 7.00 -4.89 -3.99
C GLY A 76 7.10 -5.92 -2.88
N ASN A 77 7.99 -5.70 -1.93
CA ASN A 77 8.19 -6.56 -0.76
C ASN A 77 7.57 -5.95 0.51
N ALA A 78 6.53 -5.16 0.36
CA ALA A 78 5.85 -4.49 1.48
C ALA A 78 5.36 -5.49 2.53
N LYS A 79 5.41 -5.07 3.77
CA LYS A 79 4.84 -5.79 4.90
C LYS A 79 3.96 -4.83 5.69
N VAL A 80 2.65 -5.00 5.56
CA VAL A 80 1.66 -4.23 6.30
C VAL A 80 1.13 -5.10 7.42
N TYR A 81 1.62 -4.88 8.61
CA TYR A 81 1.24 -5.60 9.81
C TYR A 81 0.07 -4.93 10.54
N ASN A 82 0.00 -3.60 10.46
CA ASN A 82 -1.07 -2.80 11.03
C ASN A 82 -1.29 -1.54 10.19
N ASP A 83 -2.26 -0.72 10.56
CA ASP A 83 -2.63 0.48 9.80
C ASP A 83 -1.53 1.56 9.78
N ALA A 84 -0.59 1.52 10.71
CA ALA A 84 0.54 2.45 10.75
C ALA A 84 1.65 2.12 9.72
N ASP A 85 1.60 1.00 9.04
CA ASP A 85 2.60 0.59 8.06
C ASP A 85 2.35 1.16 6.66
N TYR A 86 1.24 1.87 6.45
CA TYR A 86 1.01 2.60 5.21
C TYR A 86 0.24 3.90 5.47
N ALA A 87 0.40 4.85 4.56
CA ALA A 87 -0.39 6.06 4.52
C ALA A 87 -0.65 6.44 3.06
N LEU A 88 -1.73 7.14 2.79
CA LEU A 88 -2.01 7.64 1.46
C LEU A 88 -2.47 9.09 1.52
N ILE A 89 -2.16 9.83 0.45
CA ILE A 89 -2.66 11.17 0.21
C ILE A 89 -3.27 11.26 -1.18
N GLN A 90 -4.21 12.16 -1.34
CA GLN A 90 -4.84 12.42 -2.63
C GLN A 90 -5.17 13.91 -2.77
N GLY A 91 -5.21 14.43 -3.99
CA GLY A 91 -5.58 15.81 -4.27
C GLY A 91 -4.40 16.75 -4.53
N PHE A 92 -3.20 16.22 -4.66
CA PHE A 92 -1.98 16.99 -4.97
C PHE A 92 -1.52 16.76 -6.42
N GLY A 93 -0.70 17.69 -6.92
CA GLY A 93 -0.21 17.66 -8.29
C GLY A 93 -1.25 18.07 -9.32
N THR A 94 -0.94 17.90 -10.59
CA THR A 94 -1.81 18.30 -11.72
C THR A 94 -2.94 17.30 -12.00
N LYS A 95 -2.77 16.05 -11.60
CA LYS A 95 -3.72 14.96 -11.85
C LYS A 95 -4.50 14.54 -10.60
N PHE A 96 -4.25 15.15 -9.47
CA PHE A 96 -4.89 14.85 -8.19
C PHE A 96 -4.88 13.34 -7.82
N ARG A 97 -3.78 12.66 -8.15
CA ARG A 97 -3.63 11.22 -7.96
C ARG A 97 -3.48 10.85 -6.50
N CYS A 98 -3.89 9.63 -6.19
CA CYS A 98 -3.57 9.02 -4.92
C CYS A 98 -2.09 8.61 -4.91
N THR A 99 -1.38 9.00 -3.86
CA THR A 99 -0.01 8.57 -3.60
C THR A 99 0.00 7.73 -2.33
N THR A 100 0.51 6.52 -2.42
CA THR A 100 0.61 5.58 -1.30
C THR A 100 2.05 5.48 -0.83
N PHE A 101 2.24 5.63 0.47
CA PHE A 101 3.51 5.43 1.17
C PHE A 101 3.37 4.22 2.07
N TYR A 102 4.36 3.33 2.07
CA TYR A 102 4.28 2.10 2.85
C TYR A 102 5.67 1.58 3.23
N ARG A 103 5.71 0.75 4.26
CA ARG A 103 6.94 0.09 4.69
C ARG A 103 7.28 -1.06 3.75
N GLY A 104 8.41 -0.95 3.07
CA GLY A 104 8.97 -1.99 2.25
C GLY A 104 9.98 -2.85 3.00
N LYS A 105 10.83 -3.52 2.24
CA LYS A 105 11.93 -4.32 2.78
C LYS A 105 12.88 -3.44 3.62
N ASN A 106 13.37 -3.98 4.74
CA ASN A 106 14.26 -3.28 5.67
C ASN A 106 13.69 -1.97 6.24
N LYS A 107 12.35 -1.91 6.41
CA LYS A 107 11.62 -0.72 6.89
C LYS A 107 11.81 0.52 6.01
N LYS A 108 12.27 0.35 4.77
CA LYS A 108 12.42 1.43 3.82
C LYS A 108 11.04 1.97 3.42
N ILE A 109 10.91 3.28 3.33
CA ILE A 109 9.66 3.90 2.90
C ILE A 109 9.59 3.81 1.38
N MET A 110 8.55 3.13 0.88
CA MET A 110 8.28 2.97 -0.53
C MET A 110 7.11 3.87 -0.94
N VAL A 111 7.10 4.29 -2.20
CA VAL A 111 6.10 5.21 -2.76
C VAL A 111 5.54 4.67 -4.06
N ASN A 112 4.21 4.64 -4.15
CA ASN A 112 3.48 4.44 -5.40
C ASN A 112 2.70 5.71 -5.74
N CYS A 113 3.06 6.38 -6.83
CA CYS A 113 2.40 7.61 -7.29
C CYS A 113 2.22 7.56 -8.81
N GLY A 114 1.02 7.27 -9.27
CA GLY A 114 0.76 7.10 -10.71
C GLY A 114 1.61 5.96 -11.27
N CYS A 115 2.48 6.27 -12.22
CA CYS A 115 3.42 5.32 -12.80
C CYS A 115 4.74 5.21 -12.02
N PHE A 116 4.95 6.10 -11.04
CA PHE A 116 6.16 6.07 -10.22
C PHE A 116 6.07 4.97 -9.16
N HIS A 117 7.14 4.23 -9.04
CA HIS A 117 7.36 3.27 -7.95
C HIS A 117 8.83 3.32 -7.54
N GLY A 118 9.11 3.56 -6.29
CA GLY A 118 10.46 3.64 -5.76
C GLY A 118 10.46 3.96 -4.28
N ASP A 119 11.64 4.17 -3.73
CA ASP A 119 11.77 4.61 -2.34
C ASP A 119 11.58 6.13 -2.20
N LEU A 120 11.58 6.60 -0.97
CA LEU A 120 11.33 8.01 -0.68
C LEU A 120 12.39 8.95 -1.28
N GLU A 121 13.66 8.54 -1.30
CA GLU A 121 14.74 9.33 -1.90
C GLU A 121 14.64 9.40 -3.42
N GLU A 122 14.30 8.28 -4.06
CA GLU A 122 13.99 8.23 -5.49
C GLU A 122 12.78 9.09 -5.82
N PHE A 123 11.76 9.11 -4.95
CA PHE A 123 10.59 9.97 -5.10
C PHE A 123 10.98 11.46 -5.03
N ARG A 124 11.78 11.86 -4.05
CA ARG A 124 12.29 13.24 -3.95
C ARG A 124 13.07 13.66 -5.20
N LYS A 125 13.93 12.78 -5.70
CA LYS A 125 14.70 13.02 -6.93
C LYS A 125 13.76 13.20 -8.13
N GLN A 126 12.80 12.31 -8.30
CA GLN A 126 11.80 12.39 -9.37
C GLN A 126 11.01 13.70 -9.31
N VAL A 127 10.59 14.12 -8.13
CA VAL A 127 9.88 15.39 -7.93
C VAL A 127 10.73 16.58 -8.35
N LYS A 128 11.99 16.64 -7.93
CA LYS A 128 12.91 17.72 -8.29
C LYS A 128 13.20 17.79 -9.79
N GLU A 129 13.25 16.64 -10.46
CA GLU A 129 13.52 16.55 -11.90
C GLU A 129 12.30 16.88 -12.77
N THR A 130 11.09 16.59 -12.29
CA THR A 130 9.87 16.65 -13.11
C THR A 130 8.85 17.69 -12.68
N ARG A 131 9.01 18.29 -11.52
CA ARG A 131 8.08 19.30 -10.97
C ARG A 131 8.81 20.60 -10.68
N SER A 132 8.04 21.67 -10.56
CA SER A 132 8.55 23.00 -10.24
C SER A 132 7.53 23.80 -9.44
N GLY A 133 7.97 24.90 -8.82
CA GLY A 133 7.11 25.83 -8.12
C GLY A 133 6.36 25.21 -6.94
N LYS A 134 5.08 25.52 -6.85
CA LYS A 134 4.21 25.08 -5.74
C LYS A 134 4.09 23.55 -5.66
N ILE A 135 3.92 22.88 -6.79
CA ILE A 135 3.75 21.42 -6.83
C ILE A 135 5.00 20.70 -6.33
N GLU A 136 6.17 21.11 -6.77
CA GLU A 136 7.44 20.59 -6.27
C GLU A 136 7.54 20.73 -4.75
N LYS A 137 7.28 21.94 -4.27
CA LYS A 137 7.35 22.24 -2.84
C LYS A 137 6.38 21.43 -2.01
N GLU A 138 5.14 21.28 -2.46
CA GLU A 138 4.14 20.46 -1.77
C GLU A 138 4.58 18.99 -1.68
N TYR A 139 5.05 18.39 -2.76
CA TYR A 139 5.50 17.00 -2.75
C TYR A 139 6.74 16.78 -1.88
N LEU A 140 7.67 17.73 -1.87
CA LEU A 140 8.83 17.64 -0.98
C LEU A 140 8.43 17.76 0.50
N MET A 141 7.48 18.63 0.81
CA MET A 141 6.91 18.73 2.16
C MET A 141 6.19 17.44 2.56
N ILE A 142 5.46 16.83 1.65
CA ILE A 142 4.80 15.54 1.89
C ILE A 142 5.84 14.45 2.14
N ALA A 143 6.91 14.40 1.36
CA ALA A 143 8.00 13.45 1.58
C ALA A 143 8.63 13.61 2.98
N ASP A 144 8.85 14.83 3.41
CA ASP A 144 9.38 15.12 4.76
C ASP A 144 8.38 14.69 5.85
N LEU A 145 7.09 14.94 5.65
CA LEU A 145 6.04 14.47 6.56
C LEU A 145 6.02 12.96 6.66
N MET A 146 6.13 12.26 5.54
CA MET A 146 6.12 10.79 5.52
C MET A 146 7.37 10.20 6.16
N GLU A 147 8.52 10.81 5.95
CA GLU A 147 9.75 10.41 6.65
C GLU A 147 9.59 10.50 8.17
N TYR A 148 9.02 11.59 8.66
CA TYR A 148 8.70 11.78 10.06
C TYR A 148 7.65 10.78 10.55
N HIS A 149 6.57 10.61 9.80
CA HIS A 149 5.47 9.70 10.15
C HIS A 149 5.92 8.24 10.29
N PHE A 150 6.79 7.77 9.41
CA PHE A 150 7.31 6.41 9.42
C PHE A 150 8.60 6.24 10.22
N ALA A 151 9.16 7.30 10.76
CA ALA A 151 10.30 7.18 11.65
C ALA A 151 9.94 6.22 12.78
N SER A 152 10.88 5.33 13.14
CA SER A 152 10.68 4.49 14.31
C SER A 152 10.49 5.40 15.50
N GLU A 153 9.38 5.27 16.15
CA GLU A 153 9.22 5.82 17.50
C GLU A 153 10.24 5.09 18.36
N ASP A 154 11.36 5.72 18.58
CA ASP A 154 12.15 5.38 19.72
C ASP A 154 11.23 5.67 20.90
N SER A 155 10.94 4.64 21.64
CA SER A 155 9.99 4.58 22.74
C SER A 155 10.32 5.59 23.86
N ASP A 156 10.17 6.86 23.56
CA ASP A 156 10.14 7.94 24.57
C ASP A 156 8.71 8.31 24.92
N ASP A 157 7.77 7.51 24.50
CA ASP A 157 6.37 7.70 24.81
C ASP A 157 6.00 6.93 26.05
N GLU A 158 6.00 7.65 27.08
CA GLU A 158 5.32 7.32 28.31
C GLU A 158 3.80 7.39 28.21
#